data_cc2f431c7bd4439e1f60a0a1cd1a3b2b
#
_entry.id   cc2f431c7bd4439e1f60a0a1cd1a3b2b
#
_cell.length_a   1.000
_cell.length_b   1.000
_cell.length_c   1.000
_cell.angle_alpha   90.00
_cell.angle_beta   90.00
_cell.angle_gamma   90.00
#
_symmetry.space_group_name_H-M   'P 1'
#
loop_
_entity.id
_entity.type
_entity.pdbx_description
1 polymer ?
#
loop_
_entity_poly.entity_id
_entity_poly.type
_entity_poly.pdbx_seq_one_letter_code
_entity_poly.pdbx_strand_id
1 'polypeptide(L)'
;MFKKTTTASGFFVLMFFGPGILSAQSLSDTLRNAYTTSGLLVQNRALLRAADEDVSGSIAVLRPVINWSSTYSYTAASASDKTSLNGSLSANWLLYDFGRSKTKTEALKETVLATRQSLMSIEQDVLLRGVSAHMNYLRTVEFALLRSTNVELIVRELSAAQDRFDVGEVTRTDVALAEARLASARASLSSAEGNRLRAAAEYQAVTGKLPEDLGTPVEFPALPENVEMGIAQARMQHPDLKRMQHTVNAAELRIKIANAADQFSVSGRAGLAVNDSGSGVSESVSITFSGPIYSGGANASGVRAAMARRDSTRAQSHIASLSMEQEVRNSFVLFNVSRASGEATERQVKAAEVAFRGIREEASLGARTTLDVLNAEQELLDARASSISAGIDEQIAAYTVLASIGKLNAVSLGLGLKTYDPIEYYDFVKTGPRTKSTEDTVLDNLLKNLVEN
;
A
#
# COMPACT_ATOMS: atom_id res chain seq x y z
N MET A 1 -56.24 52.73 -18.62
CA MET A 1 -56.21 53.23 -17.22
C MET A 1 -56.36 52.02 -16.29
N PHE A 2 -55.29 51.57 -15.70
CA PHE A 2 -55.16 50.90 -14.41
C PHE A 2 -53.72 50.40 -14.27
N LYS A 3 -52.94 51.12 -13.43
CA LYS A 3 -51.60 50.73 -13.01
C LYS A 3 -51.72 49.58 -12.00
N LYS A 4 -50.95 48.49 -12.23
CA LYS A 4 -50.64 47.46 -11.20
C LYS A 4 -49.22 47.67 -10.71
N THR A 5 -49.09 48.11 -9.47
CA THR A 5 -47.86 48.15 -8.65
C THR A 5 -47.54 46.75 -8.21
N THR A 6 -46.36 46.26 -8.57
CA THR A 6 -45.79 44.99 -8.07
C THR A 6 -44.80 45.31 -6.93
N THR A 7 -45.18 44.95 -5.75
CA THR A 7 -44.31 44.96 -4.55
C THR A 7 -43.37 43.78 -4.60
N ALA A 8 -42.05 44.04 -4.71
CA ALA A 8 -41.01 43.05 -4.58
C ALA A 8 -40.75 42.75 -3.10
N SER A 9 -41.12 41.57 -2.63
CA SER A 9 -40.81 41.07 -1.29
C SER A 9 -39.43 40.40 -1.35
N GLY A 10 -38.39 41.08 -0.80
CA GLY A 10 -37.05 40.51 -0.68
C GLY A 10 -37.01 39.47 0.43
N PHE A 11 -36.79 38.21 0.02
CA PHE A 11 -36.55 37.09 0.94
C PHE A 11 -35.07 37.09 1.30
N PHE A 12 -34.75 37.59 2.50
CA PHE A 12 -33.40 37.58 3.05
C PHE A 12 -33.15 36.20 3.67
N VAL A 13 -32.48 35.31 2.92
CA VAL A 13 -32.04 34.01 3.44
C VAL A 13 -30.81 34.24 4.33
N LEU A 14 -31.04 34.27 5.64
CA LEU A 14 -29.98 34.19 6.63
C LEU A 14 -29.36 32.78 6.56
N MET A 15 -28.21 32.64 5.85
CA MET A 15 -27.36 31.46 5.97
C MET A 15 -26.75 31.45 7.39
N PHE A 16 -27.33 30.67 8.27
CA PHE A 16 -26.70 30.27 9.52
C PHE A 16 -25.46 29.41 9.17
N PHE A 17 -24.28 30.00 9.08
CA PHE A 17 -23.02 29.29 9.25
C PHE A 17 -22.99 28.85 10.73
N GLY A 18 -23.47 27.65 11.00
CA GLY A 18 -23.17 26.95 12.25
C GLY A 18 -21.66 26.85 12.41
N PRO A 19 -21.06 27.09 13.59
CA PRO A 19 -19.67 26.80 13.81
C PRO A 19 -19.48 25.29 13.54
N GLY A 20 -18.81 24.98 12.45
CA GLY A 20 -18.33 23.61 12.22
C GLY A 20 -17.49 23.25 13.44
N ILE A 21 -17.93 22.28 14.20
CA ILE A 21 -17.11 21.66 15.24
C ILE A 21 -15.89 21.14 14.48
N LEU A 22 -14.77 21.84 14.57
CA LEU A 22 -13.46 21.34 14.14
C LEU A 22 -13.17 20.12 15.01
N SER A 23 -13.65 18.96 14.57
CA SER A 23 -13.29 17.68 15.15
C SER A 23 -11.86 17.41 14.72
N ALA A 24 -10.95 17.26 15.68
CA ALA A 24 -9.60 16.83 15.39
C ALA A 24 -9.61 15.60 14.46
N GLN A 25 -8.76 15.59 13.43
CA GLN A 25 -8.68 14.47 12.50
C GLN A 25 -8.21 13.23 13.25
N SER A 26 -9.07 12.22 13.29
CA SER A 26 -8.74 10.96 13.94
C SER A 26 -7.76 10.11 13.10
N LEU A 27 -7.08 9.15 13.75
CA LEU A 27 -6.28 8.16 13.03
C LEU A 27 -7.14 7.41 11.98
N SER A 28 -8.41 7.12 12.30
CA SER A 28 -9.35 6.49 11.38
C SER A 28 -9.56 7.32 10.11
N ASP A 29 -9.64 8.65 10.22
CA ASP A 29 -9.77 9.54 9.05
C ASP A 29 -8.49 9.58 8.22
N THR A 30 -7.33 9.57 8.89
CA THR A 30 -6.03 9.45 8.21
C THR A 30 -5.94 8.16 7.41
N LEU A 31 -6.33 7.02 8.00
CA LEU A 31 -6.31 5.72 7.33
C LEU A 31 -7.31 5.64 6.18
N ARG A 32 -8.50 6.24 6.31
CA ARG A 32 -9.46 6.38 5.20
C ARG A 32 -8.87 7.17 4.04
N ASN A 33 -8.24 8.31 4.33
CA ASN A 33 -7.60 9.13 3.31
C ASN A 33 -6.43 8.38 2.66
N ALA A 34 -5.55 7.73 3.43
CA ALA A 34 -4.45 6.93 2.91
C ALA A 34 -4.93 5.80 1.99
N TYR A 35 -5.99 5.09 2.37
CA TYR A 35 -6.58 4.02 1.54
C TYR A 35 -7.16 4.55 0.23
N THR A 36 -7.87 5.68 0.27
CA THR A 36 -8.56 6.22 -0.91
C THR A 36 -7.60 6.91 -1.89
N THR A 37 -6.53 7.52 -1.39
CA THR A 37 -5.59 8.30 -2.21
C THR A 37 -4.40 7.48 -2.69
N SER A 38 -4.24 6.24 -2.19
CA SER A 38 -3.07 5.41 -2.47
C SER A 38 -2.93 5.01 -3.95
N GLY A 39 -1.93 5.57 -4.63
CA GLY A 39 -1.55 5.15 -5.98
C GLY A 39 -1.10 3.68 -6.06
N LEU A 40 -0.51 3.13 -4.97
CA LEU A 40 -0.13 1.72 -4.90
C LEU A 40 -1.35 0.78 -4.96
N LEU A 41 -2.44 1.13 -4.28
CA LEU A 41 -3.69 0.35 -4.35
C LEU A 41 -4.30 0.44 -5.75
N VAL A 42 -4.33 1.62 -6.37
CA VAL A 42 -4.83 1.79 -7.75
C VAL A 42 -3.99 0.96 -8.73
N GLN A 43 -2.67 1.01 -8.62
CA GLN A 43 -1.76 0.21 -9.45
C GLN A 43 -2.02 -1.30 -9.30
N ASN A 44 -2.12 -1.81 -8.07
CA ASN A 44 -2.31 -3.24 -7.83
C ASN A 44 -3.72 -3.73 -8.20
N ARG A 45 -4.74 -2.89 -8.08
CA ARG A 45 -6.09 -3.16 -8.63
C ARG A 45 -6.06 -3.29 -10.16
N ALA A 46 -5.28 -2.45 -10.85
CA ALA A 46 -5.10 -2.55 -12.29
C ALA A 46 -4.36 -3.85 -12.68
N LEU A 47 -3.31 -4.24 -11.92
CA LEU A 47 -2.61 -5.51 -12.14
C LEU A 47 -3.51 -6.73 -11.90
N LEU A 48 -4.40 -6.66 -10.91
CA LEU A 48 -5.39 -7.73 -10.68
C LEU A 48 -6.36 -7.86 -11.86
N ARG A 49 -6.85 -6.75 -12.40
CA ARG A 49 -7.71 -6.78 -13.61
C ARG A 49 -6.97 -7.34 -14.83
N ALA A 50 -5.69 -7.02 -15.00
CA ALA A 50 -4.88 -7.60 -16.05
C ALA A 50 -4.77 -9.13 -15.89
N ALA A 51 -4.58 -9.63 -14.67
CA ALA A 51 -4.54 -11.07 -14.39
C ALA A 51 -5.92 -11.74 -14.64
N ASP A 52 -7.04 -11.07 -14.35
CA ASP A 52 -8.38 -11.55 -14.68
C ASP A 52 -8.58 -11.65 -16.21
N GLU A 53 -8.07 -10.67 -16.98
CA GLU A 53 -8.10 -10.71 -18.45
C GLU A 53 -7.17 -11.81 -19.01
N ASP A 54 -6.06 -12.15 -18.37
CA ASP A 54 -5.25 -13.31 -18.76
C ASP A 54 -6.04 -14.62 -18.66
N VAL A 55 -6.90 -14.76 -17.62
CA VAL A 55 -7.81 -15.89 -17.51
C VAL A 55 -8.84 -15.85 -18.65
N SER A 56 -9.45 -14.70 -18.89
CA SER A 56 -10.42 -14.49 -19.98
C SER A 56 -9.78 -14.83 -21.35
N GLY A 57 -8.57 -14.33 -21.61
CA GLY A 57 -7.80 -14.61 -22.81
C GLY A 57 -7.48 -16.11 -22.99
N SER A 58 -7.21 -16.81 -21.87
CA SER A 58 -6.98 -18.27 -21.93
C SER A 58 -8.23 -19.07 -22.33
N ILE A 59 -9.41 -18.57 -21.97
CA ILE A 59 -10.69 -19.16 -22.39
C ILE A 59 -10.96 -18.89 -23.88
N ALA A 60 -10.52 -17.75 -24.40
CA ALA A 60 -10.66 -17.39 -25.81
C ALA A 60 -9.97 -18.40 -26.75
N VAL A 61 -8.90 -19.04 -26.31
CA VAL A 61 -8.19 -20.09 -27.09
C VAL A 61 -9.12 -21.27 -27.45
N LEU A 62 -10.17 -21.50 -26.65
CA LEU A 62 -11.16 -22.55 -26.89
C LEU A 62 -12.29 -22.10 -27.85
N ARG A 63 -12.29 -20.86 -28.29
CA ARG A 63 -13.29 -20.30 -29.21
C ARG A 63 -12.75 -20.28 -30.65
N PRO A 64 -13.61 -20.31 -31.66
CA PRO A 64 -13.18 -20.10 -33.03
C PRO A 64 -12.54 -18.73 -33.24
N VAL A 65 -11.38 -18.68 -33.87
CA VAL A 65 -10.69 -17.46 -34.27
C VAL A 65 -10.83 -17.30 -35.77
N ILE A 66 -11.43 -16.20 -36.19
CA ILE A 66 -11.69 -15.87 -37.60
C ILE A 66 -10.60 -14.87 -38.04
N ASN A 67 -9.87 -15.24 -39.09
CA ASN A 67 -8.82 -14.41 -39.67
C ASN A 67 -9.13 -14.18 -41.16
N TRP A 68 -8.85 -12.99 -41.63
CA TRP A 68 -8.80 -12.68 -43.06
C TRP A 68 -7.37 -12.32 -43.45
N SER A 69 -6.96 -12.65 -44.64
CA SER A 69 -5.71 -12.22 -45.22
C SER A 69 -5.89 -11.90 -46.70
N SER A 70 -5.16 -10.89 -47.17
CA SER A 70 -5.02 -10.57 -48.59
C SER A 70 -3.55 -10.42 -48.90
N THR A 71 -3.07 -11.18 -49.91
CA THR A 71 -1.67 -11.21 -50.30
C THR A 71 -1.54 -10.88 -51.77
N TYR A 72 -0.89 -9.77 -52.10
CA TYR A 72 -0.43 -9.46 -53.43
C TYR A 72 1.01 -9.90 -53.56
N SER A 73 1.30 -10.73 -54.54
CA SER A 73 2.69 -11.19 -54.80
C SER A 73 3.06 -10.93 -56.27
N TYR A 74 4.29 -10.45 -56.47
CA TYR A 74 4.95 -10.31 -57.75
C TYR A 74 6.16 -11.25 -57.77
N THR A 75 6.19 -12.10 -58.75
CA THR A 75 7.31 -13.01 -58.97
C THR A 75 7.92 -12.75 -60.32
N ALA A 76 9.16 -12.22 -60.31
CA ALA A 76 9.97 -12.06 -61.50
C ALA A 76 10.54 -13.42 -61.89
N ALA A 77 10.25 -13.89 -63.07
CA ALA A 77 10.76 -15.17 -63.62
C ALA A 77 11.31 -14.94 -65.00
N SER A 78 12.36 -15.70 -65.37
CA SER A 78 13.09 -15.56 -66.67
C SER A 78 12.19 -15.72 -67.93
N ALA A 79 11.00 -16.29 -67.81
CA ALA A 79 10.10 -16.52 -68.92
C ALA A 79 8.90 -15.57 -68.94
N SER A 80 8.36 -15.17 -67.79
CA SER A 80 7.33 -14.16 -67.67
C SER A 80 7.11 -13.79 -66.18
N ASP A 81 6.99 -12.50 -65.90
CA ASP A 81 6.63 -12.00 -64.57
C ASP A 81 5.16 -12.39 -64.28
N LYS A 82 4.91 -12.84 -63.05
CA LYS A 82 3.58 -13.20 -62.59
C LYS A 82 3.18 -12.33 -61.43
N THR A 83 2.01 -11.74 -61.51
CA THR A 83 1.31 -11.11 -60.38
C THR A 83 0.22 -12.06 -59.93
N SER A 84 -0.02 -12.12 -58.62
CA SER A 84 -1.17 -12.80 -58.06
C SER A 84 -1.73 -12.07 -56.86
N LEU A 85 -3.04 -11.99 -56.78
CA LEU A 85 -3.78 -11.47 -55.63
C LEU A 85 -4.59 -12.63 -55.02
N ASN A 86 -4.27 -12.95 -53.79
CA ASN A 86 -4.95 -14.01 -53.04
C ASN A 86 -5.64 -13.43 -51.82
N GLY A 87 -6.93 -13.66 -51.69
CA GLY A 87 -7.76 -13.34 -50.54
C GLY A 87 -8.13 -14.62 -49.80
N SER A 88 -8.04 -14.66 -48.46
CA SER A 88 -8.57 -15.77 -47.69
C SER A 88 -9.26 -15.35 -46.41
N LEU A 89 -10.31 -16.07 -46.06
CA LEU A 89 -11.02 -16.01 -44.80
C LEU A 89 -10.92 -17.41 -44.15
N SER A 90 -10.43 -17.48 -42.92
CA SER A 90 -10.30 -18.76 -42.21
C SER A 90 -10.81 -18.68 -40.80
N ALA A 91 -11.54 -19.70 -40.37
CA ALA A 91 -11.89 -19.94 -38.97
C ALA A 91 -11.12 -21.13 -38.44
N ASN A 92 -10.41 -20.94 -37.36
CA ASN A 92 -9.62 -21.99 -36.70
C ASN A 92 -10.10 -22.13 -35.25
N TRP A 93 -10.24 -23.37 -34.76
CA TRP A 93 -10.61 -23.61 -33.37
C TRP A 93 -9.98 -24.90 -32.85
N LEU A 94 -9.64 -24.88 -31.56
CA LEU A 94 -9.17 -26.05 -30.84
C LEU A 94 -10.37 -26.88 -30.39
N LEU A 95 -10.47 -28.12 -30.86
CA LEU A 95 -11.56 -29.02 -30.50
C LEU A 95 -11.24 -29.85 -29.25
N TYR A 96 -10.00 -30.34 -29.15
CA TYR A 96 -9.56 -31.19 -28.05
C TYR A 96 -8.06 -31.16 -27.87
N ASP A 97 -7.56 -31.10 -26.62
CA ASP A 97 -6.13 -31.07 -26.27
C ASP A 97 -5.77 -31.80 -24.97
N PHE A 98 -6.53 -32.83 -24.62
CA PHE A 98 -6.38 -33.57 -23.36
C PHE A 98 -6.43 -32.69 -22.10
N GLY A 99 -7.19 -31.60 -22.15
CA GLY A 99 -7.39 -30.67 -21.05
C GLY A 99 -6.21 -29.73 -20.76
N ARG A 100 -5.22 -29.67 -21.67
CA ARG A 100 -4.06 -28.77 -21.51
C ARG A 100 -4.48 -27.32 -21.38
N SER A 101 -5.34 -26.83 -22.28
CA SER A 101 -5.86 -25.46 -22.24
C SER A 101 -6.73 -25.21 -21.01
N LYS A 102 -7.57 -26.17 -20.60
CA LYS A 102 -8.34 -26.07 -19.35
C LYS A 102 -7.43 -25.99 -18.14
N THR A 103 -6.42 -26.85 -18.05
CA THR A 103 -5.44 -26.83 -16.94
C THR A 103 -4.63 -25.54 -16.93
N LYS A 104 -4.32 -24.95 -18.10
CA LYS A 104 -3.67 -23.64 -18.20
C LYS A 104 -4.58 -22.55 -17.63
N THR A 105 -5.87 -22.57 -17.94
CA THR A 105 -6.85 -21.64 -17.37
C THR A 105 -6.93 -21.78 -15.85
N GLU A 106 -6.94 -23.01 -15.31
CA GLU A 106 -6.93 -23.23 -13.85
C GLU A 106 -5.63 -22.71 -13.21
N ALA A 107 -4.48 -22.87 -13.85
CA ALA A 107 -3.22 -22.30 -13.35
C ALA A 107 -3.23 -20.76 -13.33
N LEU A 108 -3.87 -20.12 -14.31
CA LEU A 108 -4.06 -18.66 -14.32
C LEU A 108 -5.04 -18.21 -13.25
N LYS A 109 -6.12 -18.96 -12.97
CA LYS A 109 -7.02 -18.67 -11.84
C LYS A 109 -6.28 -18.70 -10.49
N GLU A 110 -5.40 -19.67 -10.27
CA GLU A 110 -4.55 -19.68 -9.08
C GLU A 110 -3.63 -18.45 -9.03
N THR A 111 -3.13 -17.98 -10.17
CA THR A 111 -2.35 -16.74 -10.26
C THR A 111 -3.19 -15.50 -9.89
N VAL A 112 -4.45 -15.43 -10.34
CA VAL A 112 -5.39 -14.39 -9.92
C VAL A 112 -5.61 -14.40 -8.41
N LEU A 113 -5.83 -15.58 -7.82
CA LEU A 113 -5.99 -15.71 -6.36
C LEU A 113 -4.72 -15.27 -5.61
N ALA A 114 -3.54 -15.59 -6.12
CA ALA A 114 -2.28 -15.09 -5.58
C ALA A 114 -2.19 -13.56 -5.66
N THR A 115 -2.59 -12.96 -6.78
CA THR A 115 -2.58 -11.49 -6.98
C THR A 115 -3.58 -10.81 -6.05
N ARG A 116 -4.74 -11.41 -5.76
CA ARG A 116 -5.70 -10.91 -4.75
C ARG A 116 -5.07 -10.86 -3.36
N GLN A 117 -4.33 -11.88 -2.97
CA GLN A 117 -3.62 -11.88 -1.68
C GLN A 117 -2.49 -10.84 -1.66
N SER A 118 -1.82 -10.61 -2.79
CA SER A 118 -0.84 -9.52 -2.92
C SER A 118 -1.48 -8.15 -2.73
N LEU A 119 -2.68 -7.92 -3.27
CA LEU A 119 -3.42 -6.67 -3.05
C LEU A 119 -3.74 -6.45 -1.56
N MET A 120 -4.09 -7.52 -0.82
CA MET A 120 -4.32 -7.43 0.63
C MET A 120 -3.03 -7.12 1.40
N SER A 121 -1.88 -7.64 0.98
CA SER A 121 -0.58 -7.30 1.57
C SER A 121 -0.24 -5.81 1.35
N ILE A 122 -0.42 -5.32 0.13
CA ILE A 122 -0.23 -3.89 -0.20
C ILE A 122 -1.19 -2.98 0.59
N GLU A 123 -2.42 -3.42 0.83
CA GLU A 123 -3.37 -2.69 1.70
C GLU A 123 -2.80 -2.52 3.11
N GLN A 124 -2.23 -3.59 3.68
CA GLN A 124 -1.59 -3.51 5.00
C GLN A 124 -0.41 -2.54 5.02
N ASP A 125 0.44 -2.58 4.00
CA ASP A 125 1.59 -1.67 3.88
C ASP A 125 1.13 -0.20 3.80
N VAL A 126 0.09 0.09 3.01
CA VAL A 126 -0.49 1.44 2.88
C VAL A 126 -1.06 1.92 4.22
N LEU A 127 -1.81 1.07 4.92
CA LEU A 127 -2.39 1.43 6.21
C LEU A 127 -1.32 1.60 7.29
N LEU A 128 -0.30 0.74 7.34
CA LEU A 128 0.81 0.89 8.28
C LEU A 128 1.62 2.17 8.02
N ARG A 129 1.84 2.51 6.75
CA ARG A 129 2.45 3.78 6.38
C ARG A 129 1.57 4.97 6.81
N GLY A 130 0.24 4.84 6.69
CA GLY A 130 -0.73 5.83 7.19
C GLY A 130 -0.62 6.04 8.70
N VAL A 131 -0.57 4.96 9.48
CA VAL A 131 -0.32 5.00 10.93
C VAL A 131 1.00 5.70 11.23
N SER A 132 2.07 5.29 10.56
CA SER A 132 3.41 5.86 10.79
C SER A 132 3.47 7.36 10.46
N ALA A 133 2.83 7.78 9.37
CA ALA A 133 2.77 9.19 8.96
C ALA A 133 2.00 10.03 10.00
N HIS A 134 0.84 9.56 10.48
CA HIS A 134 0.03 10.20 11.51
C HIS A 134 0.82 10.35 12.82
N MET A 135 1.37 9.26 13.33
CA MET A 135 2.08 9.22 14.59
C MET A 135 3.39 10.04 14.56
N ASN A 136 4.16 9.97 13.47
CA ASN A 136 5.37 10.76 13.32
C ASN A 136 5.08 12.26 13.20
N TYR A 137 3.97 12.65 12.56
CA TYR A 137 3.57 14.05 12.55
C TYR A 137 3.24 14.54 13.97
N LEU A 138 2.44 13.80 14.74
CA LEU A 138 2.17 14.12 16.15
C LEU A 138 3.45 14.25 16.97
N ARG A 139 4.40 13.32 16.82
CA ARG A 139 5.72 13.40 17.47
C ARG A 139 6.42 14.72 17.18
N THR A 140 6.42 15.16 15.92
CA THR A 140 7.12 16.39 15.55
C THR A 140 6.39 17.66 16.01
N VAL A 141 5.06 17.62 16.13
CA VAL A 141 4.26 18.71 16.74
C VAL A 141 4.60 18.84 18.22
N GLU A 142 4.57 17.75 18.97
CA GLU A 142 4.93 17.71 20.39
C GLU A 142 6.37 18.18 20.62
N PHE A 143 7.31 17.78 19.77
CA PHE A 143 8.70 18.22 19.86
C PHE A 143 8.84 19.73 19.58
N ALA A 144 8.14 20.27 18.59
CA ALA A 144 8.17 21.70 18.31
C ALA A 144 7.60 22.50 19.51
N LEU A 145 6.49 22.04 20.08
CA LEU A 145 5.90 22.64 21.29
C LEU A 145 6.85 22.57 22.48
N LEU A 146 7.46 21.39 22.73
CA LEU A 146 8.44 21.20 23.81
C LEU A 146 9.64 22.15 23.66
N ARG A 147 10.20 22.30 22.44
CA ARG A 147 11.33 23.19 22.16
C ARG A 147 10.94 24.68 22.23
N SER A 148 9.73 25.05 21.82
CA SER A 148 9.22 26.41 21.99
C SER A 148 9.10 26.79 23.46
N THR A 149 8.49 25.93 24.28
CA THR A 149 8.38 26.14 25.74
C THR A 149 9.75 26.23 26.40
N ASN A 150 10.72 25.44 25.95
CA ASN A 150 12.10 25.51 26.45
C ASN A 150 12.77 26.86 26.12
N VAL A 151 12.59 27.39 24.90
CA VAL A 151 13.12 28.72 24.54
C VAL A 151 12.54 29.79 25.46
N GLU A 152 11.22 29.75 25.72
CA GLU A 152 10.56 30.72 26.63
C GLU A 152 11.11 30.63 28.05
N LEU A 153 11.41 29.42 28.53
CA LEU A 153 11.97 29.22 29.86
C LEU A 153 13.40 29.75 29.94
N ILE A 154 14.26 29.44 28.95
CA ILE A 154 15.65 29.93 28.92
C ILE A 154 15.71 31.46 28.78
N VAL A 155 14.76 32.09 28.04
CA VAL A 155 14.65 33.57 27.99
C VAL A 155 14.42 34.16 29.38
N ARG A 156 13.55 33.53 30.17
CA ARG A 156 13.30 33.96 31.56
C ARG A 156 14.53 33.76 32.48
N GLU A 157 15.20 32.66 32.36
CA GLU A 157 16.41 32.38 33.12
C GLU A 157 17.56 33.35 32.75
N LEU A 158 17.71 33.70 31.45
CA LEU A 158 18.69 34.69 31.02
C LEU A 158 18.35 36.08 31.60
N SER A 159 17.10 36.53 31.62
CA SER A 159 16.70 37.78 32.23
C SER A 159 17.02 37.80 33.73
N ALA A 160 16.67 36.72 34.44
CA ALA A 160 16.99 36.57 35.84
C ALA A 160 18.51 36.60 36.13
N ALA A 161 19.33 35.98 35.24
CA ALA A 161 20.78 36.02 35.35
C ALA A 161 21.35 37.44 35.12
N GLN A 162 20.77 38.21 34.18
CA GLN A 162 21.13 39.61 33.93
C GLN A 162 20.78 40.50 35.13
N ASP A 163 19.58 40.36 35.68
CA ASP A 163 19.16 41.13 36.88
C ASP A 163 20.05 40.89 38.06
N ARG A 164 20.45 39.63 38.32
CA ARG A 164 21.40 39.26 39.38
C ARG A 164 22.83 39.76 39.13
N PHE A 165 23.25 39.80 37.86
CA PHE A 165 24.54 40.35 37.47
C PHE A 165 24.61 41.86 37.77
N ASP A 166 23.55 42.60 37.49
CA ASP A 166 23.49 44.05 37.70
C ASP A 166 23.58 44.42 39.17
N VAL A 167 23.13 43.54 40.08
CA VAL A 167 23.28 43.71 41.53
C VAL A 167 24.54 43.03 42.10
N GLY A 168 25.35 42.37 41.26
CA GLY A 168 26.64 41.76 41.65
C GLY A 168 26.55 40.39 42.29
N GLU A 169 25.41 39.68 42.18
CA GLU A 169 25.20 38.33 42.76
C GLU A 169 25.78 37.21 41.93
N VAL A 170 25.89 37.40 40.60
CA VAL A 170 26.43 36.39 39.66
C VAL A 170 27.52 37.00 38.78
N THR A 171 28.28 36.16 38.10
CA THR A 171 29.39 36.56 37.24
C THR A 171 28.93 36.82 35.77
N ARG A 172 29.74 37.59 35.03
CA ARG A 172 29.54 37.77 33.59
C ARG A 172 29.57 36.44 32.82
N THR A 173 30.28 35.44 33.33
CA THR A 173 30.34 34.08 32.79
C THR A 173 29.01 33.38 32.89
N ASP A 174 28.22 33.57 33.94
CA ASP A 174 26.90 32.98 34.13
C ASP A 174 25.91 33.54 33.09
N VAL A 175 25.96 34.86 32.85
CA VAL A 175 25.13 35.51 31.80
C VAL A 175 25.53 34.96 30.40
N ALA A 176 26.82 34.87 30.09
CA ALA A 176 27.30 34.36 28.81
C ALA A 176 26.90 32.88 28.57
N LEU A 177 26.88 32.06 29.64
CA LEU A 177 26.36 30.67 29.59
C LEU A 177 24.88 30.62 29.27
N ALA A 178 24.07 31.46 29.89
CA ALA A 178 22.63 31.56 29.61
C ALA A 178 22.38 32.05 28.17
N GLU A 179 23.15 33.04 27.68
CA GLU A 179 23.09 33.48 26.28
C GLU A 179 23.43 32.36 25.29
N ALA A 180 24.49 31.59 25.57
CA ALA A 180 24.87 30.45 24.74
C ALA A 180 23.78 29.35 24.71
N ARG A 181 23.17 29.07 25.87
CA ARG A 181 22.02 28.12 25.96
C ARG A 181 20.83 28.62 25.18
N LEU A 182 20.48 29.93 25.24
CA LEU A 182 19.40 30.50 24.44
C LEU A 182 19.63 30.35 22.94
N ALA A 183 20.86 30.61 22.47
CA ALA A 183 21.21 30.44 21.07
C ALA A 183 21.06 28.97 20.63
N SER A 184 21.51 28.02 21.45
CA SER A 184 21.36 26.57 21.21
C SER A 184 19.89 26.14 21.20
N ALA A 185 19.07 26.64 22.14
CA ALA A 185 17.64 26.34 22.21
C ALA A 185 16.89 26.85 20.97
N ARG A 186 17.20 28.07 20.49
CA ARG A 186 16.62 28.63 19.26
C ARG A 186 17.00 27.80 18.02
N ALA A 187 18.24 27.33 17.91
CA ALA A 187 18.67 26.46 16.85
C ALA A 187 17.92 25.11 16.89
N SER A 188 17.72 24.55 18.09
CA SER A 188 16.96 23.31 18.29
C SER A 188 15.47 23.48 17.95
N LEU A 189 14.87 24.63 18.26
CA LEU A 189 13.49 24.95 17.86
C LEU A 189 13.37 25.03 16.34
N SER A 190 14.25 25.75 15.64
CA SER A 190 14.25 25.83 14.18
C SER A 190 14.38 24.45 13.52
N SER A 191 15.22 23.55 14.10
CA SER A 191 15.34 22.17 13.65
C SER A 191 14.04 21.37 13.85
N ALA A 192 13.37 21.54 15.00
CA ALA A 192 12.09 20.86 15.29
C ALA A 192 10.96 21.35 14.36
N GLU A 193 10.90 22.65 14.07
CA GLU A 193 9.96 23.21 13.10
C GLU A 193 10.22 22.68 11.69
N GLY A 194 11.48 22.58 11.26
CA GLY A 194 11.87 21.97 10.00
C GLY A 194 11.47 20.49 9.92
N ASN A 195 11.60 19.74 11.02
CA ASN A 195 11.16 18.35 11.11
C ASN A 195 9.64 18.23 11.01
N ARG A 196 8.88 19.15 11.64
CA ARG A 196 7.42 19.20 11.54
C ARG A 196 6.97 19.45 10.10
N LEU A 197 7.60 20.36 9.38
CA LEU A 197 7.29 20.60 7.97
C LEU A 197 7.57 19.36 7.10
N ARG A 198 8.67 18.63 7.34
CA ARG A 198 8.97 17.39 6.64
C ARG A 198 7.95 16.29 6.94
N ALA A 199 7.54 16.14 8.20
CA ALA A 199 6.51 15.19 8.59
C ALA A 199 5.14 15.55 7.99
N ALA A 200 4.80 16.85 7.87
CA ALA A 200 3.60 17.32 7.20
C ALA A 200 3.61 16.97 5.70
N ALA A 201 4.76 17.10 5.03
CA ALA A 201 4.90 16.71 3.63
C ALA A 201 4.75 15.19 3.43
N GLU A 202 5.32 14.36 4.32
CA GLU A 202 5.12 12.90 4.29
C GLU A 202 3.66 12.53 4.54
N TYR A 203 3.02 13.17 5.52
CA TYR A 203 1.59 12.97 5.78
C TYR A 203 0.74 13.31 4.54
N GLN A 204 1.03 14.44 3.90
CA GLN A 204 0.36 14.83 2.66
C GLN A 204 0.61 13.84 1.51
N ALA A 205 1.81 13.33 1.37
CA ALA A 205 2.14 12.33 0.35
C ALA A 205 1.36 11.03 0.55
N VAL A 206 1.06 10.66 1.80
CA VAL A 206 0.32 9.44 2.15
C VAL A 206 -1.19 9.63 2.07
N THR A 207 -1.70 10.78 2.52
CA THR A 207 -3.16 11.02 2.68
C THR A 207 -3.77 11.92 1.59
N GLY A 208 -2.92 12.57 0.78
CA GLY A 208 -3.34 13.57 -0.21
C GLY A 208 -3.77 14.92 0.40
N LYS A 209 -3.76 15.07 1.74
CA LYS A 209 -4.20 16.28 2.44
C LYS A 209 -3.13 16.77 3.41
N LEU A 210 -3.05 18.07 3.59
CA LEU A 210 -2.23 18.62 4.68
C LEU A 210 -2.80 18.22 6.04
N PRO A 211 -1.92 17.94 7.03
CA PRO A 211 -2.39 17.66 8.38
C PRO A 211 -2.95 18.97 9.01
N GLU A 212 -4.15 18.86 9.54
CA GLU A 212 -4.76 19.91 10.37
C GLU A 212 -4.48 19.59 11.85
N ASP A 213 -5.47 19.71 12.71
CA ASP A 213 -5.37 19.31 14.11
C ASP A 213 -5.58 17.79 14.21
N LEU A 214 -4.47 17.02 14.41
CA LEU A 214 -4.54 15.58 14.51
C LEU A 214 -4.77 15.16 15.96
N GLY A 215 -5.79 14.33 16.18
CA GLY A 215 -6.07 13.74 17.48
C GLY A 215 -5.11 12.59 17.82
N THR A 216 -4.61 12.57 19.06
CA THR A 216 -3.85 11.42 19.58
C THR A 216 -4.82 10.24 19.77
N PRO A 217 -4.54 9.04 19.26
CA PRO A 217 -5.36 7.87 19.50
C PRO A 217 -5.40 7.55 21.00
N VAL A 218 -6.60 7.39 21.53
CA VAL A 218 -6.80 7.10 22.97
C VAL A 218 -6.71 5.61 23.25
N GLU A 219 -7.07 4.77 22.28
CA GLU A 219 -7.16 3.32 22.46
C GLU A 219 -6.16 2.58 21.56
N PHE A 220 -5.54 1.55 22.14
CA PHE A 220 -4.74 0.59 21.37
C PHE A 220 -5.65 -0.35 20.59
N PRO A 221 -5.23 -0.81 19.40
CA PRO A 221 -5.96 -1.84 18.69
C PRO A 221 -5.95 -3.15 19.49
N ALA A 222 -6.99 -3.99 19.32
CA ALA A 222 -7.05 -5.30 19.95
C ALA A 222 -5.94 -6.21 19.43
N LEU A 223 -4.99 -6.56 20.28
CA LEU A 223 -3.86 -7.43 20.00
C LEU A 223 -4.07 -8.84 20.56
N PRO A 224 -3.43 -9.88 19.99
CA PRO A 224 -3.37 -11.20 20.61
C PRO A 224 -2.65 -11.13 21.97
N GLU A 225 -3.07 -11.98 22.92
CA GLU A 225 -2.52 -11.98 24.27
C GLU A 225 -1.04 -12.37 24.35
N ASN A 226 -0.60 -13.20 23.41
CA ASN A 226 0.79 -13.67 23.35
C ASN A 226 1.28 -13.95 21.93
N VAL A 227 2.57 -14.13 21.79
CA VAL A 227 3.26 -14.37 20.50
C VAL A 227 2.75 -15.62 19.81
N GLU A 228 2.52 -16.69 20.55
CA GLU A 228 2.08 -17.99 20.02
C GLU A 228 0.68 -17.89 19.40
N MET A 229 -0.23 -17.17 20.03
CA MET A 229 -1.55 -16.86 19.46
C MET A 229 -1.42 -15.98 18.23
N GLY A 230 -0.50 -15.00 18.22
CA GLY A 230 -0.18 -14.18 17.07
C GLY A 230 0.30 -15.01 15.88
N ILE A 231 1.25 -15.92 16.09
CA ILE A 231 1.76 -16.85 15.08
C ILE A 231 0.65 -17.76 14.55
N ALA A 232 -0.18 -18.33 15.44
CA ALA A 232 -1.29 -19.19 15.04
C ALA A 232 -2.29 -18.43 14.14
N GLN A 233 -2.62 -17.19 14.47
CA GLN A 233 -3.49 -16.34 13.65
C GLN A 233 -2.84 -16.00 12.32
N ALA A 234 -1.55 -15.62 12.30
CA ALA A 234 -0.82 -15.31 11.09
C ALA A 234 -0.75 -16.52 10.13
N ARG A 235 -0.47 -17.72 10.63
CA ARG A 235 -0.47 -18.96 9.82
C ARG A 235 -1.81 -19.21 9.12
N MET A 236 -2.93 -18.82 9.73
CA MET A 236 -4.27 -19.03 9.15
C MET A 236 -4.67 -17.96 8.14
N GLN A 237 -4.26 -16.71 8.35
CA GLN A 237 -4.87 -15.59 7.61
C GLN A 237 -3.89 -14.64 6.93
N HIS A 238 -2.57 -14.78 7.16
CA HIS A 238 -1.59 -13.85 6.58
C HIS A 238 -1.63 -13.90 5.03
N PRO A 239 -1.80 -12.74 4.36
CA PRO A 239 -1.98 -12.70 2.91
C PRO A 239 -0.80 -13.32 2.15
N ASP A 240 0.44 -13.10 2.59
CA ASP A 240 1.61 -13.63 1.92
C ASP A 240 1.69 -15.16 1.95
N LEU A 241 1.26 -15.81 3.03
CA LEU A 241 1.20 -17.28 3.08
C LEU A 241 0.15 -17.83 2.13
N LYS A 242 -1.04 -17.19 2.09
CA LYS A 242 -2.09 -17.56 1.13
C LYS A 242 -1.63 -17.34 -0.31
N ARG A 243 -0.96 -16.24 -0.58
CA ARG A 243 -0.34 -15.95 -1.89
C ARG A 243 0.62 -17.03 -2.31
N MET A 244 1.51 -17.47 -1.41
CA MET A 244 2.47 -18.54 -1.70
C MET A 244 1.79 -19.89 -1.92
N GLN A 245 0.73 -20.21 -1.17
CA GLN A 245 -0.05 -21.43 -1.39
C GLN A 245 -0.66 -21.46 -2.81
N HIS A 246 -1.30 -20.37 -3.25
CA HIS A 246 -1.82 -20.27 -4.62
C HIS A 246 -0.71 -20.36 -5.68
N THR A 247 0.47 -19.80 -5.40
CA THR A 247 1.63 -19.90 -6.30
C THR A 247 2.13 -21.34 -6.42
N VAL A 248 2.13 -22.12 -5.32
CA VAL A 248 2.45 -23.55 -5.33
C VAL A 248 1.41 -24.32 -6.15
N ASN A 249 0.12 -24.07 -5.93
CA ASN A 249 -0.96 -24.70 -6.69
C ASN A 249 -0.81 -24.43 -8.21
N ALA A 250 -0.52 -23.18 -8.59
CA ALA A 250 -0.24 -22.85 -9.98
C ALA A 250 0.97 -23.61 -10.54
N ALA A 251 2.03 -23.78 -9.76
CA ALA A 251 3.21 -24.57 -10.17
C ALA A 251 2.90 -26.07 -10.33
N GLU A 252 2.05 -26.64 -9.50
CA GLU A 252 1.58 -28.02 -9.64
C GLU A 252 0.74 -28.23 -10.91
N LEU A 253 -0.14 -27.28 -11.23
CA LEU A 253 -0.90 -27.29 -12.48
C LEU A 253 0.02 -27.18 -13.71
N ARG A 254 1.11 -26.41 -13.63
CA ARG A 254 2.12 -26.33 -14.70
C ARG A 254 2.82 -27.65 -14.98
N ILE A 255 2.99 -28.53 -13.99
CA ILE A 255 3.49 -29.91 -14.22
C ILE A 255 2.48 -30.69 -15.06
N LYS A 256 1.18 -30.61 -14.75
CA LYS A 256 0.13 -31.25 -15.54
C LYS A 256 0.10 -30.75 -16.98
N ILE A 257 0.29 -29.44 -17.18
CA ILE A 257 0.40 -28.84 -18.52
C ILE A 257 1.62 -29.40 -19.28
N ALA A 258 2.76 -29.51 -18.59
CA ALA A 258 3.99 -30.09 -19.20
C ALA A 258 3.82 -31.56 -19.57
N ASN A 259 3.18 -32.35 -18.72
CA ASN A 259 2.85 -33.74 -19.02
C ASN A 259 1.90 -33.90 -20.24
N ALA A 260 0.95 -32.96 -20.40
CA ALA A 260 0.04 -32.96 -21.53
C ALA A 260 0.70 -32.53 -22.85
N ALA A 261 1.96 -32.09 -22.85
CA ALA A 261 2.69 -31.73 -24.07
C ALA A 261 3.00 -32.90 -24.97
N ASP A 262 3.03 -34.12 -24.43
CA ASP A 262 3.21 -35.35 -25.20
C ASP A 262 1.92 -35.87 -25.87
N GLN A 263 0.77 -35.27 -25.54
CA GLN A 263 -0.52 -35.66 -26.07
C GLN A 263 -0.80 -34.95 -27.39
N PHE A 264 -1.59 -35.63 -28.24
CA PHE A 264 -2.05 -34.98 -29.48
C PHE A 264 -3.12 -33.91 -29.21
N SER A 265 -3.30 -33.00 -30.18
CA SER A 265 -4.41 -32.04 -30.19
C SER A 265 -5.25 -32.23 -31.45
N VAL A 266 -6.53 -31.92 -31.34
CA VAL A 266 -7.49 -31.95 -32.46
C VAL A 266 -7.94 -30.51 -32.71
N SER A 267 -7.69 -30.01 -33.91
CA SER A 267 -8.12 -28.70 -34.35
C SER A 267 -9.05 -28.77 -35.55
N GLY A 268 -10.04 -27.90 -35.63
CA GLY A 268 -10.91 -27.69 -36.80
C GLY A 268 -10.44 -26.44 -37.53
N ARG A 269 -10.56 -26.47 -38.85
CA ARG A 269 -10.37 -25.32 -39.73
C ARG A 269 -11.43 -25.30 -40.80
N ALA A 270 -12.08 -24.15 -41.01
CA ALA A 270 -12.90 -23.84 -42.18
C ALA A 270 -12.29 -22.64 -42.89
N GLY A 271 -12.27 -22.65 -44.22
CA GLY A 271 -11.65 -21.57 -44.99
C GLY A 271 -12.32 -21.35 -46.34
N LEU A 272 -12.32 -20.09 -46.73
CA LEU A 272 -12.67 -19.61 -48.06
C LEU A 272 -11.45 -18.95 -48.66
N ALA A 273 -11.08 -19.26 -49.91
CA ALA A 273 -9.97 -18.58 -50.56
C ALA A 273 -10.41 -18.17 -51.99
N VAL A 274 -9.96 -17.00 -52.44
CA VAL A 274 -10.18 -16.43 -53.74
C VAL A 274 -8.80 -16.06 -54.31
N ASN A 275 -8.58 -16.42 -55.58
CA ASN A 275 -7.38 -16.00 -56.33
C ASN A 275 -7.76 -15.26 -57.59
N ASP A 276 -6.93 -14.39 -58.13
CA ASP A 276 -7.18 -13.62 -59.36
C ASP A 276 -6.94 -14.43 -60.64
N SER A 277 -6.47 -15.68 -60.55
CA SER A 277 -6.26 -16.59 -61.69
C SER A 277 -7.55 -17.14 -62.26
N GLY A 278 -8.72 -16.62 -61.87
CA GLY A 278 -10.02 -16.96 -62.44
C GLY A 278 -10.64 -18.29 -62.00
N SER A 279 -10.05 -18.94 -60.99
CA SER A 279 -10.50 -20.27 -60.54
C SER A 279 -11.67 -20.26 -59.55
N GLY A 280 -12.32 -19.10 -59.36
CA GLY A 280 -13.49 -18.99 -58.48
C GLY A 280 -13.13 -19.02 -56.97
N VAL A 281 -14.14 -19.22 -56.11
CA VAL A 281 -14.01 -19.36 -54.66
C VAL A 281 -13.73 -20.80 -54.31
N SER A 282 -12.67 -21.08 -53.57
CA SER A 282 -12.40 -22.41 -53.01
C SER A 282 -12.82 -22.48 -51.55
N GLU A 283 -13.57 -23.52 -51.19
CA GLU A 283 -14.02 -23.80 -49.83
C GLU A 283 -13.28 -24.98 -49.27
N SER A 284 -12.89 -24.90 -47.99
CA SER A 284 -12.21 -26.00 -47.34
C SER A 284 -12.68 -26.16 -45.91
N VAL A 285 -12.89 -27.40 -45.47
CA VAL A 285 -13.11 -27.80 -44.09
C VAL A 285 -12.17 -28.92 -43.75
N SER A 286 -11.44 -28.79 -42.67
CA SER A 286 -10.50 -29.84 -42.25
C SER A 286 -10.53 -30.03 -40.72
N ILE A 287 -10.28 -31.29 -40.32
CA ILE A 287 -10.02 -31.64 -38.94
C ILE A 287 -8.59 -32.21 -38.94
N THR A 288 -7.74 -31.63 -38.09
CA THR A 288 -6.32 -31.98 -38.01
C THR A 288 -6.02 -32.58 -36.65
N PHE A 289 -5.45 -33.77 -36.63
CA PHE A 289 -4.85 -34.42 -35.48
C PHE A 289 -3.35 -34.18 -35.53
N SER A 290 -2.80 -33.55 -34.48
CA SER A 290 -1.40 -33.16 -34.43
C SER A 290 -0.82 -33.45 -33.05
N GLY A 291 0.32 -34.15 -33.02
CA GLY A 291 1.04 -34.46 -31.80
C GLY A 291 2.46 -34.97 -32.07
N PRO A 292 3.37 -34.89 -31.09
CA PRO A 292 4.72 -35.38 -31.24
C PRO A 292 4.74 -36.92 -31.18
N ILE A 293 5.41 -37.57 -32.15
CA ILE A 293 5.76 -39.00 -32.07
C ILE A 293 7.06 -39.17 -31.28
N TYR A 294 8.01 -38.26 -31.51
CA TYR A 294 9.30 -38.23 -30.83
C TYR A 294 9.81 -36.82 -30.73
N SER A 295 10.11 -36.36 -29.51
CA SER A 295 10.55 -34.99 -29.20
C SER A 295 12.03 -34.88 -28.83
N GLY A 296 12.84 -35.94 -29.05
CA GLY A 296 14.25 -35.93 -28.66
C GLY A 296 14.50 -35.81 -27.16
N GLY A 297 13.48 -36.08 -26.31
CA GLY A 297 13.55 -35.94 -24.86
C GLY A 297 13.19 -34.54 -24.35
N ALA A 298 12.83 -33.61 -25.24
CA ALA A 298 12.50 -32.19 -24.86
C ALA A 298 11.31 -32.15 -23.91
N ASN A 299 10.23 -32.90 -24.15
CA ASN A 299 9.04 -32.90 -23.30
C ASN A 299 9.35 -33.47 -21.91
N ALA A 300 10.08 -34.59 -21.83
CA ALA A 300 10.53 -35.17 -20.56
C ALA A 300 11.43 -34.19 -19.76
N SER A 301 12.30 -33.45 -20.45
CA SER A 301 13.09 -32.39 -19.84
C SER A 301 12.20 -31.23 -19.35
N GLY A 302 11.19 -30.84 -20.13
CA GLY A 302 10.18 -29.84 -19.75
C GLY A 302 9.43 -30.22 -18.48
N VAL A 303 9.02 -31.48 -18.33
CA VAL A 303 8.37 -31.99 -17.12
C VAL A 303 9.30 -31.92 -15.92
N ARG A 304 10.57 -32.38 -16.04
CA ARG A 304 11.56 -32.29 -14.96
C ARG A 304 11.83 -30.82 -14.55
N ALA A 305 11.91 -29.94 -15.53
CA ALA A 305 12.06 -28.50 -15.25
C ALA A 305 10.84 -27.92 -14.50
N ALA A 306 9.62 -28.32 -14.88
CA ALA A 306 8.41 -27.91 -14.17
C ALA A 306 8.36 -28.45 -12.73
N MET A 307 8.80 -29.71 -12.52
CA MET A 307 8.95 -30.29 -11.17
C MET A 307 9.96 -29.51 -10.32
N ALA A 308 11.14 -29.22 -10.86
CA ALA A 308 12.17 -28.47 -10.16
C ALA A 308 11.67 -27.03 -9.78
N ARG A 309 10.92 -26.37 -10.68
CA ARG A 309 10.31 -25.06 -10.39
C ARG A 309 9.25 -25.17 -9.29
N ARG A 310 8.40 -26.19 -9.28
CA ARG A 310 7.46 -26.44 -8.18
C ARG A 310 8.21 -26.64 -6.86
N ASP A 311 9.29 -27.43 -6.83
CA ASP A 311 10.06 -27.66 -5.60
C ASP A 311 10.73 -26.39 -5.09
N SER A 312 11.25 -25.56 -6.00
CA SER A 312 11.72 -24.20 -5.68
C SER A 312 10.60 -23.34 -5.05
N THR A 313 9.40 -23.37 -5.62
CA THR A 313 8.25 -22.59 -5.09
C THR A 313 7.81 -23.12 -3.71
N ARG A 314 7.84 -24.43 -3.48
CA ARG A 314 7.57 -25.01 -2.15
C ARG A 314 8.61 -24.58 -1.12
N ALA A 315 9.89 -24.56 -1.50
CA ALA A 315 10.95 -24.06 -0.63
C ALA A 315 10.75 -22.57 -0.30
N GLN A 316 10.36 -21.74 -1.29
CA GLN A 316 10.01 -20.34 -1.07
C GLN A 316 8.82 -20.18 -0.11
N SER A 317 7.78 -21.03 -0.22
CA SER A 317 6.66 -21.04 0.71
C SER A 317 7.08 -21.36 2.15
N HIS A 318 8.02 -22.30 2.31
CA HIS A 318 8.58 -22.60 3.64
C HIS A 318 9.39 -21.43 4.20
N ILE A 319 10.24 -20.79 3.38
CA ILE A 319 11.00 -19.59 3.76
C ILE A 319 10.02 -18.47 4.17
N ALA A 320 8.97 -18.23 3.40
CA ALA A 320 7.95 -17.23 3.71
C ALA A 320 7.27 -17.50 5.07
N SER A 321 7.00 -18.77 5.39
CA SER A 321 6.43 -19.14 6.69
C SER A 321 7.40 -18.84 7.84
N LEU A 322 8.68 -19.15 7.69
CA LEU A 322 9.70 -18.85 8.71
C LEU A 322 9.90 -17.34 8.88
N SER A 323 9.92 -16.60 7.77
CA SER A 323 10.06 -15.13 7.79
C SER A 323 8.86 -14.47 8.48
N MET A 324 7.63 -14.93 8.20
CA MET A 324 6.44 -14.45 8.86
C MET A 324 6.47 -14.74 10.37
N GLU A 325 6.88 -15.95 10.79
CA GLU A 325 7.01 -16.26 12.23
C GLU A 325 8.05 -15.36 12.91
N GLN A 326 9.18 -15.12 12.26
CA GLN A 326 10.20 -14.19 12.75
C GLN A 326 9.65 -12.76 12.86
N GLU A 327 8.92 -12.29 11.85
CA GLU A 327 8.32 -10.95 11.85
C GLU A 327 7.31 -10.77 12.98
N VAL A 328 6.44 -11.76 13.20
CA VAL A 328 5.50 -11.75 14.34
C VAL A 328 6.26 -11.69 15.66
N ARG A 329 7.31 -12.52 15.86
CA ARG A 329 8.12 -12.48 17.10
C ARG A 329 8.78 -11.12 17.29
N ASN A 330 9.38 -10.58 16.22
CA ASN A 330 10.06 -9.29 16.27
C ASN A 330 9.08 -8.14 16.59
N SER A 331 7.89 -8.15 16.00
CA SER A 331 6.87 -7.12 16.25
C SER A 331 6.37 -7.14 17.70
N PHE A 332 6.16 -8.32 18.28
CA PHE A 332 5.81 -8.45 19.70
C PHE A 332 6.95 -8.02 20.64
N VAL A 333 8.20 -8.36 20.31
CA VAL A 333 9.37 -7.89 21.09
C VAL A 333 9.43 -6.36 21.02
N LEU A 334 9.29 -5.77 19.84
CA LEU A 334 9.30 -4.32 19.67
C LEU A 334 8.18 -3.65 20.48
N PHE A 335 6.96 -4.18 20.42
CA PHE A 335 5.82 -3.66 21.20
C PHE A 335 6.10 -3.72 22.72
N ASN A 336 6.58 -4.84 23.23
CA ASN A 336 6.90 -5.00 24.66
C ASN A 336 8.03 -4.07 25.11
N VAL A 337 9.06 -3.89 24.27
CA VAL A 337 10.18 -2.96 24.54
C VAL A 337 9.68 -1.52 24.55
N SER A 338 8.87 -1.12 23.56
CA SER A 338 8.32 0.23 23.49
C SER A 338 7.43 0.54 24.68
N ARG A 339 6.59 -0.40 25.10
CA ARG A 339 5.75 -0.28 26.30
C ARG A 339 6.56 -0.13 27.57
N ALA A 340 7.55 -0.98 27.77
CA ALA A 340 8.44 -0.89 28.94
C ALA A 340 9.26 0.42 28.95
N SER A 341 9.68 0.90 27.77
CA SER A 341 10.32 2.20 27.60
C SER A 341 9.38 3.34 27.97
N GLY A 342 8.11 3.27 27.53
CA GLY A 342 7.08 4.25 27.89
C GLY A 342 6.91 4.39 29.40
N GLU A 343 6.73 3.25 30.10
CA GLU A 343 6.62 3.23 31.56
C GLU A 343 7.87 3.75 32.28
N ALA A 344 9.06 3.48 31.74
CA ALA A 344 10.32 3.94 32.30
C ALA A 344 10.51 5.45 32.12
N THR A 345 10.26 5.96 30.92
CA THR A 345 10.40 7.39 30.60
C THR A 345 9.37 8.25 31.32
N GLU A 346 8.13 7.78 31.54
CA GLU A 346 7.16 8.49 32.40
C GLU A 346 7.68 8.68 33.84
N ARG A 347 8.29 7.63 34.43
CA ARG A 347 8.92 7.70 35.77
C ARG A 347 10.09 8.66 35.76
N GLN A 348 10.91 8.64 34.67
CA GLN A 348 12.03 9.56 34.51
C GLN A 348 11.56 11.01 34.45
N VAL A 349 10.50 11.32 33.68
CA VAL A 349 9.92 12.68 33.63
C VAL A 349 9.49 13.15 35.01
N LYS A 350 8.73 12.32 35.76
CA LYS A 350 8.29 12.66 37.12
C LYS A 350 9.47 12.96 38.07
N ALA A 351 10.52 12.16 38.02
CA ALA A 351 11.71 12.36 38.83
C ALA A 351 12.50 13.62 38.43
N ALA A 352 12.69 13.84 37.13
CA ALA A 352 13.36 15.02 36.59
C ALA A 352 12.61 16.31 36.90
N GLU A 353 11.27 16.29 36.87
CA GLU A 353 10.44 17.45 37.27
C GLU A 353 10.60 17.83 38.75
N VAL A 354 10.68 16.84 39.63
CA VAL A 354 10.89 17.08 41.05
C VAL A 354 12.30 17.65 41.26
N ALA A 355 13.31 17.05 40.61
CA ALA A 355 14.73 17.50 40.72
C ALA A 355 14.85 18.93 40.17
N PHE A 356 14.29 19.23 38.98
CA PHE A 356 14.36 20.58 38.42
C PHE A 356 13.74 21.64 39.36
N ARG A 357 12.52 21.35 39.88
CA ARG A 357 11.86 22.27 40.82
C ARG A 357 12.71 22.50 42.07
N GLY A 358 13.27 21.44 42.71
CA GLY A 358 14.09 21.57 43.87
C GLY A 358 15.37 22.37 43.59
N ILE A 359 16.11 22.07 42.53
CA ILE A 359 17.31 22.81 42.14
C ILE A 359 17.02 24.27 41.87
N ARG A 360 15.89 24.58 41.25
CA ARG A 360 15.44 25.95 40.94
C ARG A 360 15.12 26.74 42.25
N GLU A 361 14.45 26.11 43.21
CA GLU A 361 14.18 26.70 44.52
C GLU A 361 15.48 26.92 45.29
N GLU A 362 16.40 25.94 45.37
CA GLU A 362 17.71 26.09 46.00
C GLU A 362 18.56 27.19 45.34
N ALA A 363 18.48 27.37 44.02
CA ALA A 363 19.15 28.42 43.27
C ALA A 363 18.57 29.82 43.61
N SER A 364 17.27 29.90 43.84
CA SER A 364 16.60 31.17 44.24
C SER A 364 17.05 31.63 45.66
N LEU A 365 17.51 30.67 46.48
CA LEU A 365 18.05 30.91 47.81
C LEU A 365 19.59 31.09 47.83
N GLY A 366 20.24 31.04 46.64
CA GLY A 366 21.68 31.16 46.47
C GLY A 366 22.48 29.87 46.79
N ALA A 367 21.82 28.74 47.04
CA ALA A 367 22.44 27.47 47.38
C ALA A 367 22.93 26.67 46.15
N ARG A 368 22.52 27.06 44.93
CA ARG A 368 22.86 26.44 43.63
C ARG A 368 23.25 27.49 42.60
N THR A 369 24.03 27.07 41.61
CA THR A 369 24.45 27.94 40.49
C THR A 369 23.43 27.99 39.38
N THR A 370 23.48 29.03 38.54
CA THR A 370 22.70 29.11 37.29
C THR A 370 22.97 27.91 36.39
N LEU A 371 24.21 27.39 36.37
CA LEU A 371 24.59 26.20 35.58
C LEU A 371 23.81 24.95 36.05
N ASP A 372 23.64 24.77 37.37
CA ASP A 372 22.91 23.63 37.93
C ASP A 372 21.45 23.66 37.49
N VAL A 373 20.81 24.83 37.47
CA VAL A 373 19.44 25.02 37.00
C VAL A 373 19.33 24.68 35.50
N LEU A 374 20.22 25.21 34.67
CA LEU A 374 20.23 24.96 33.22
C LEU A 374 20.49 23.48 32.88
N ASN A 375 21.30 22.79 33.68
CA ASN A 375 21.55 21.35 33.50
C ASN A 375 20.34 20.50 33.90
N ALA A 376 19.68 20.81 35.01
CA ALA A 376 18.47 20.11 35.44
C ALA A 376 17.28 20.35 34.47
N GLU A 377 17.20 21.54 33.88
CA GLU A 377 16.28 21.86 32.83
C GLU A 377 16.51 21.00 31.57
N GLN A 378 17.79 20.88 31.15
CA GLN A 378 18.14 20.05 29.99
C GLN A 378 17.78 18.58 30.23
N GLU A 379 18.01 18.06 31.43
CA GLU A 379 17.67 16.69 31.79
C GLU A 379 16.15 16.45 31.75
N LEU A 380 15.35 17.38 32.27
CA LEU A 380 13.90 17.33 32.17
C LEU A 380 13.42 17.40 30.73
N LEU A 381 14.01 18.26 29.90
CA LEU A 381 13.71 18.39 28.49
C LEU A 381 13.97 17.07 27.72
N ASP A 382 15.11 16.44 28.00
CA ASP A 382 15.50 15.18 27.37
C ASP A 382 14.61 14.01 27.84
N ALA A 383 14.24 13.99 29.13
CA ALA A 383 13.28 13.03 29.66
C ALA A 383 11.91 13.16 28.98
N ARG A 384 11.39 14.39 28.82
CA ARG A 384 10.13 14.65 28.13
C ARG A 384 10.18 14.26 26.64
N ALA A 385 11.27 14.58 25.95
CA ALA A 385 11.47 14.20 24.56
C ALA A 385 11.49 12.67 24.40
N SER A 386 12.14 11.96 25.33
CA SER A 386 12.19 10.49 25.36
C SER A 386 10.80 9.89 25.61
N SER A 387 10.00 10.49 26.53
CA SER A 387 8.65 10.04 26.84
C SER A 387 7.69 10.21 25.64
N ILE A 388 7.75 11.35 24.94
CA ILE A 388 6.99 11.59 23.71
C ILE A 388 7.34 10.52 22.66
N SER A 389 8.64 10.27 22.44
CA SER A 389 9.09 9.26 21.47
C SER A 389 8.58 7.86 21.83
N ALA A 390 8.73 7.45 23.11
CA ALA A 390 8.32 6.13 23.57
C ALA A 390 6.81 5.89 23.42
N GLY A 391 5.97 6.87 23.73
CA GLY A 391 4.52 6.76 23.56
C GLY A 391 4.10 6.61 22.09
N ILE A 392 4.74 7.36 21.18
CA ILE A 392 4.51 7.25 19.75
C ILE A 392 5.02 5.91 19.21
N ASP A 393 6.19 5.45 19.65
CA ASP A 393 6.77 4.17 19.22
C ASP A 393 5.92 2.98 19.69
N GLU A 394 5.32 3.06 20.87
CA GLU A 394 4.38 2.03 21.37
C GLU A 394 3.15 1.91 20.46
N GLN A 395 2.57 3.05 20.05
CA GLN A 395 1.43 3.06 19.13
C GLN A 395 1.79 2.45 17.79
N ILE A 396 2.90 2.88 17.17
CA ILE A 396 3.36 2.32 15.89
C ILE A 396 3.63 0.81 16.02
N ALA A 397 4.27 0.37 17.10
CA ALA A 397 4.55 -1.04 17.35
C ALA A 397 3.28 -1.88 17.48
N ALA A 398 2.22 -1.37 18.13
CA ALA A 398 0.94 -2.06 18.22
C ALA A 398 0.32 -2.32 16.84
N TYR A 399 0.33 -1.33 15.95
CA TYR A 399 -0.15 -1.51 14.57
C TYR A 399 0.79 -2.39 13.73
N THR A 400 2.09 -2.39 14.02
CA THR A 400 3.05 -3.31 13.40
C THR A 400 2.74 -4.77 13.76
N VAL A 401 2.34 -5.05 15.01
CA VAL A 401 1.85 -6.38 15.39
C VAL A 401 0.61 -6.77 14.57
N LEU A 402 -0.37 -5.85 14.38
CA LEU A 402 -1.54 -6.14 13.54
C LEU A 402 -1.16 -6.44 12.09
N ALA A 403 -0.20 -5.71 11.53
CA ALA A 403 0.30 -5.95 10.18
C ALA A 403 0.96 -7.34 10.09
N SER A 404 1.85 -7.67 11.02
CA SER A 404 2.59 -8.95 11.02
C SER A 404 1.69 -10.19 11.18
N ILE A 405 0.52 -10.06 11.81
CA ILE A 405 -0.47 -11.14 11.88
C ILE A 405 -1.50 -11.12 10.75
N GLY A 406 -1.41 -10.18 9.81
CA GLY A 406 -2.31 -10.10 8.66
C GLY A 406 -3.69 -9.48 8.96
N LYS A 407 -3.85 -8.73 10.06
CA LYS A 407 -5.12 -8.10 10.46
C LYS A 407 -5.23 -6.61 10.20
N LEU A 408 -4.19 -5.97 9.70
CA LEU A 408 -4.20 -4.54 9.40
C LEU A 408 -4.89 -4.29 8.05
N ASN A 409 -6.20 -4.31 8.01
CA ASN A 409 -6.99 -4.05 6.80
C ASN A 409 -8.22 -3.17 7.12
N ALA A 410 -8.80 -2.55 6.09
CA ALA A 410 -9.91 -1.59 6.22
C ALA A 410 -11.15 -2.20 6.90
N VAL A 411 -11.41 -3.49 6.69
CA VAL A 411 -12.55 -4.20 7.29
C VAL A 411 -12.32 -4.45 8.78
N SER A 412 -11.15 -4.99 9.14
CA SER A 412 -10.81 -5.29 10.55
C SER A 412 -10.71 -4.04 11.41
N LEU A 413 -10.29 -2.91 10.83
CA LEU A 413 -10.23 -1.61 11.49
C LEU A 413 -11.57 -0.86 11.51
N GLY A 414 -12.62 -1.41 10.90
CA GLY A 414 -13.95 -0.79 10.87
C GLY A 414 -13.96 0.59 10.20
N LEU A 415 -13.14 0.81 9.16
CA LEU A 415 -13.01 2.15 8.55
C LEU A 415 -14.27 2.62 7.83
N GLY A 416 -15.28 1.78 7.61
CA GLY A 416 -16.54 2.14 6.95
C GLY A 416 -16.39 2.57 5.49
N LEU A 417 -15.30 2.12 4.82
CA LEU A 417 -15.03 2.39 3.42
C LEU A 417 -15.73 1.36 2.54
N LYS A 418 -16.16 1.78 1.34
CA LYS A 418 -16.49 0.84 0.27
C LYS A 418 -15.19 0.19 -0.20
N THR A 419 -14.91 -1.00 0.33
CA THR A 419 -13.73 -1.77 -0.07
C THR A 419 -13.88 -2.23 -1.53
N TYR A 420 -12.74 -2.30 -2.23
CA TYR A 420 -12.70 -2.86 -3.58
C TYR A 420 -13.10 -4.33 -3.54
N ASP A 421 -14.15 -4.71 -4.31
CA ASP A 421 -14.52 -6.11 -4.49
C ASP A 421 -13.68 -6.73 -5.61
N PRO A 422 -12.73 -7.63 -5.28
CA PRO A 422 -11.90 -8.27 -6.29
C PRO A 422 -12.64 -9.31 -7.13
N ILE A 423 -13.90 -9.64 -6.79
CA ILE A 423 -14.69 -10.67 -7.48
C ILE A 423 -15.54 -10.03 -8.58
N GLU A 424 -15.98 -8.79 -8.41
CA GLU A 424 -16.88 -8.10 -9.33
C GLU A 424 -16.36 -8.10 -10.79
N TYR A 425 -15.09 -7.70 -10.98
CA TYR A 425 -14.48 -7.70 -12.31
C TYR A 425 -14.24 -9.11 -12.85
N TYR A 426 -13.77 -10.04 -12.01
CA TYR A 426 -13.60 -11.44 -12.40
C TYR A 426 -14.92 -12.07 -12.89
N ASP A 427 -16.03 -11.85 -12.19
CA ASP A 427 -17.34 -12.35 -12.55
C ASP A 427 -17.81 -11.83 -13.91
N PHE A 428 -17.39 -10.63 -14.27
CA PHE A 428 -17.67 -10.02 -15.56
C PHE A 428 -16.92 -10.73 -16.72
N VAL A 429 -15.65 -11.15 -16.50
CA VAL A 429 -14.79 -11.71 -17.56
C VAL A 429 -14.60 -13.24 -17.50
N LYS A 430 -15.07 -13.93 -16.44
CA LYS A 430 -14.86 -15.37 -16.21
C LYS A 430 -15.39 -16.31 -17.30
N THR A 431 -16.30 -15.83 -18.14
CA THR A 431 -16.86 -16.61 -19.26
C THR A 431 -16.09 -16.41 -20.57
N GLY A 432 -15.02 -15.65 -20.56
CA GLY A 432 -14.16 -15.31 -21.71
C GLY A 432 -14.31 -13.87 -22.16
N PRO A 433 -13.40 -13.40 -23.04
CA PRO A 433 -13.35 -11.98 -23.41
C PRO A 433 -14.66 -11.54 -24.08
N ARG A 434 -15.08 -10.34 -23.75
CA ARG A 434 -16.20 -9.63 -24.35
C ARG A 434 -15.70 -8.66 -25.40
N THR A 435 -16.42 -8.50 -26.49
CA THR A 435 -16.23 -7.36 -27.41
C THR A 435 -16.71 -6.09 -26.67
N LYS A 436 -16.03 -4.96 -26.88
CA LYS A 436 -16.37 -3.67 -26.23
C LYS A 436 -17.89 -3.46 -26.22
N SER A 437 -18.46 -3.39 -25.02
CA SER A 437 -19.86 -3.05 -24.81
C SER A 437 -19.94 -1.62 -24.26
N THR A 438 -21.16 -1.06 -24.27
CA THR A 438 -21.44 0.25 -23.64
C THR A 438 -21.10 0.24 -22.12
N GLU A 439 -21.06 -0.94 -21.50
CA GLU A 439 -20.69 -1.14 -20.09
C GLU A 439 -19.19 -0.97 -19.85
N ASP A 440 -18.33 -1.25 -20.86
CA ASP A 440 -16.87 -1.00 -20.77
C ASP A 440 -16.59 0.50 -20.69
N THR A 441 -17.37 1.33 -21.36
CA THR A 441 -17.27 2.81 -21.28
C THR A 441 -17.72 3.33 -19.91
N VAL A 442 -18.67 2.71 -19.24
CA VAL A 442 -19.08 3.07 -17.88
C VAL A 442 -17.99 2.70 -16.88
N LEU A 443 -17.39 1.52 -17.04
CA LEU A 443 -16.28 1.07 -16.19
C LEU A 443 -15.04 1.94 -16.41
N ASP A 444 -14.69 2.28 -17.65
CA ASP A 444 -13.59 3.19 -17.98
C ASP A 444 -13.82 4.61 -17.42
N ASN A 445 -15.05 5.10 -17.42
CA ASN A 445 -15.40 6.39 -16.81
C ASN A 445 -15.35 6.35 -15.28
N LEU A 446 -15.80 5.26 -14.66
CA LEU A 446 -15.65 5.04 -13.22
C LEU A 446 -14.17 4.98 -12.80
N LEU A 447 -13.32 4.39 -13.63
CA LEU A 447 -11.88 4.29 -13.39
C LEU A 447 -11.17 5.62 -13.59
N LYS A 448 -11.56 6.43 -14.58
CA LYS A 448 -11.04 7.80 -14.74
C LYS A 448 -11.42 8.66 -13.54
N ASN A 449 -12.65 8.59 -13.08
CA ASN A 449 -13.10 9.35 -11.89
C ASN A 449 -12.42 8.91 -10.58
N LEU A 450 -11.86 7.68 -10.51
CA LEU A 450 -11.08 7.19 -9.35
C LEU A 450 -9.59 7.60 -9.42
N VAL A 451 -9.11 8.02 -10.59
CA VAL A 451 -7.72 8.50 -10.79
C VAL A 451 -7.65 10.01 -10.78
N GLU A 452 -8.75 10.71 -11.12
CA GLU A 452 -8.83 12.18 -11.19
C GLU A 452 -9.31 12.84 -9.88
N ASN A 453 -9.74 12.06 -8.87
CA ASN A 453 -10.06 12.50 -7.51
C ASN A 453 -9.05 11.96 -6.51
#